data_0959488518ab6d7b57546e0fe15502cd
#
_entry.id   0959488518ab6d7b57546e0fe15502cd
#
_cell.length_a   1.000
_cell.length_b   1.000
_cell.length_c   1.000
_cell.angle_alpha   90.00
_cell.angle_beta   90.00
_cell.angle_gamma   90.00
#
_symmetry.space_group_name_H-M   'P 1'
#
loop_
_entity.id
_entity.type
_entity.pdbx_description
1 polymer ?
#
loop_
_entity_poly.entity_id
_entity_poly.type
_entity_poly.pdbx_seq_one_letter_code
_entity_poly.pdbx_strand_id
1 'polypeptide(L)'
;MDLINSAASTPLGRVLLSGAVINFVLVILGSLLGLLFKKGIPERVRKTLMNGMALCVIYIGITGLFEENTNIIIIILSLAVGAVIGELIDLDKRVNNLGERLEKVFNKNGGNTKIADGFVTATLLFCVGAMSIVGSVNSGISGDNSTLYSKSIIDCVSAMAFTSSLGIGVMLSAFPVIILEGSITLLAAVISPVLTAAGIANMSVIGSLLIIALALNMLGLTKIKVMNYIPAMLIPLVMCFFI
;
A
#
# COMPACT_ATOMS: atom_id res chain seq x y z
N MET A 1 16.54 4.69 -30.52
CA MET A 1 15.12 4.99 -30.28
C MET A 1 14.26 3.76 -30.57
N ASP A 2 14.59 2.99 -31.62
CA ASP A 2 13.79 1.81 -32.03
C ASP A 2 13.87 0.60 -31.08
N LEU A 3 14.96 0.42 -30.36
CA LEU A 3 15.11 -0.63 -29.33
C LEU A 3 14.22 -0.40 -28.11
N ILE A 4 14.01 0.87 -27.71
CA ILE A 4 13.13 1.23 -26.59
C ILE A 4 11.67 1.04 -27.01
N ASN A 5 11.32 1.42 -28.24
CA ASN A 5 9.97 1.21 -28.80
C ASN A 5 9.65 -0.27 -29.02
N SER A 6 10.63 -1.08 -29.42
CA SER A 6 10.49 -2.53 -29.57
C SER A 6 10.33 -3.22 -28.19
N ALA A 7 11.08 -2.79 -27.18
CA ALA A 7 10.93 -3.29 -25.81
C ALA A 7 9.57 -2.90 -25.23
N ALA A 8 9.10 -1.67 -25.44
CA ALA A 8 7.79 -1.20 -24.97
C ALA A 8 6.60 -1.94 -25.61
N SER A 9 6.79 -2.60 -26.74
CA SER A 9 5.74 -3.39 -27.40
C SER A 9 5.50 -4.76 -26.76
N THR A 10 6.44 -5.25 -25.95
CA THR A 10 6.28 -6.53 -25.25
C THR A 10 5.59 -6.33 -23.89
N PRO A 11 4.76 -7.28 -23.40
CA PRO A 11 4.14 -7.19 -22.07
C PRO A 11 5.17 -6.96 -20.95
N LEU A 12 6.32 -7.63 -21.02
CA LEU A 12 7.41 -7.49 -20.08
C LEU A 12 8.09 -6.11 -20.18
N GLY A 13 8.25 -5.58 -21.39
CA GLY A 13 8.82 -4.27 -21.64
C GLY A 13 7.93 -3.14 -21.13
N ARG A 14 6.61 -3.29 -21.22
CA ARG A 14 5.65 -2.34 -20.65
C ARG A 14 5.75 -2.28 -19.12
N VAL A 15 6.02 -3.41 -18.46
CA VAL A 15 6.24 -3.43 -17.00
C VAL A 15 7.59 -2.84 -16.63
N LEU A 16 8.66 -3.15 -17.36
CA LEU A 16 10.00 -2.62 -17.10
C LEU A 16 10.08 -1.09 -17.30
N LEU A 17 9.28 -0.54 -18.20
CA LEU A 17 9.15 0.90 -18.43
C LEU A 17 7.96 1.52 -17.68
N SER A 18 7.25 0.72 -16.87
CA SER A 18 6.04 1.15 -16.18
C SER A 18 6.35 2.02 -14.96
N GLY A 19 5.39 2.87 -14.61
CA GLY A 19 5.41 3.64 -13.37
C GLY A 19 5.58 2.78 -12.12
N ALA A 20 5.19 1.48 -12.15
CA ALA A 20 5.38 0.54 -11.06
C ALA A 20 6.85 0.33 -10.69
N VAL A 21 7.76 0.21 -11.68
CA VAL A 21 9.20 0.09 -11.43
C VAL A 21 9.75 1.41 -10.87
N ILE A 22 9.30 2.54 -11.42
CA ILE A 22 9.69 3.85 -10.91
C ILE A 22 9.23 4.03 -9.47
N ASN A 23 7.98 3.63 -9.16
CA ASN A 23 7.47 3.68 -7.79
C ASN A 23 8.30 2.79 -6.85
N PHE A 24 8.60 1.56 -7.23
CA PHE A 24 9.49 0.68 -6.47
C PHE A 24 10.83 1.34 -6.14
N VAL A 25 11.51 1.91 -7.14
CA VAL A 25 12.81 2.58 -6.97
C VAL A 25 12.67 3.79 -6.06
N LEU A 26 11.64 4.62 -6.26
CA LEU A 26 11.43 5.84 -5.48
C LEU A 26 11.06 5.54 -4.03
N VAL A 27 10.27 4.50 -3.74
CA VAL A 27 10.01 4.05 -2.36
C VAL A 27 11.30 3.61 -1.67
N ILE A 28 12.18 2.87 -2.37
CA ILE A 28 13.48 2.48 -1.82
C ILE A 28 14.35 3.72 -1.56
N LEU A 29 14.47 4.63 -2.52
CA LEU A 29 15.28 5.84 -2.38
C LEU A 29 14.77 6.74 -1.25
N GLY A 30 13.45 6.97 -1.19
CA GLY A 30 12.83 7.71 -0.09
C GLY A 30 13.09 7.06 1.26
N SER A 31 12.97 5.73 1.34
CA SER A 31 13.26 4.98 2.57
C SER A 31 14.74 5.07 2.96
N LEU A 32 15.67 4.98 2.03
CA LEU A 32 17.10 5.15 2.31
C LEU A 32 17.42 6.55 2.87
N LEU A 33 16.85 7.58 2.25
CA LEU A 33 16.95 8.95 2.77
C LEU A 33 16.36 9.07 4.16
N GLY A 34 15.18 8.45 4.42
CA GLY A 34 14.56 8.41 5.74
C GLY A 34 15.41 7.73 6.81
N LEU A 35 16.17 6.68 6.45
CA LEU A 35 17.11 6.01 7.36
C LEU A 35 18.29 6.90 7.75
N LEU A 36 18.74 7.78 6.85
CA LEU A 36 19.82 8.73 7.16
C LEU A 36 19.38 9.72 8.25
N PHE A 37 18.12 10.16 8.21
CA PHE A 37 17.58 11.06 9.23
C PHE A 37 17.28 10.36 10.57
N LYS A 38 17.11 9.02 10.57
CA LYS A 38 16.83 8.25 11.79
C LYS A 38 17.98 8.26 12.80
N LYS A 39 19.24 8.38 12.36
CA LYS A 39 20.42 8.37 13.22
C LYS A 39 20.50 9.66 14.04
N GLY A 40 20.35 9.52 15.38
CA GLY A 40 20.52 10.64 16.32
C GLY A 40 19.21 11.29 16.81
N ILE A 41 18.04 10.78 16.42
CA ILE A 41 16.75 11.27 16.93
C ILE A 41 16.52 10.72 18.34
N PRO A 42 16.38 11.59 19.38
CA PRO A 42 16.03 11.15 20.75
C PRO A 42 14.67 10.44 20.78
N GLU A 43 14.49 9.48 21.67
CA GLU A 43 13.25 8.67 21.79
C GLU A 43 12.00 9.55 21.97
N ARG A 44 12.12 10.65 22.73
CA ARG A 44 11.02 11.62 22.90
C ARG A 44 10.58 12.24 21.57
N VAL A 45 11.53 12.63 20.73
CA VAL A 45 11.25 13.22 19.40
C VAL A 45 10.65 12.17 18.48
N ARG A 46 11.19 10.94 18.52
CA ARG A 46 10.67 9.81 17.75
C ARG A 46 9.20 9.53 18.07
N LYS A 47 8.83 9.53 19.37
CA LYS A 47 7.43 9.34 19.79
C LYS A 47 6.52 10.44 19.27
N THR A 48 6.97 11.70 19.32
CA THR A 48 6.21 12.84 18.80
C THR A 48 6.06 12.75 17.28
N LEU A 49 7.12 12.35 16.55
CA LEU A 49 7.05 12.10 15.10
C LEU A 49 6.06 10.99 14.79
N MET A 50 6.08 9.87 15.52
CA MET A 50 5.13 8.78 15.33
C MET A 50 3.68 9.24 15.47
N ASN A 51 3.38 10.03 16.49
CA ASN A 51 2.04 10.60 16.67
C ASN A 51 1.66 11.54 15.51
N GLY A 52 2.60 12.41 15.08
CA GLY A 52 2.39 13.28 13.92
C GLY A 52 2.12 12.48 12.63
N MET A 53 2.88 11.41 12.41
CA MET A 53 2.66 10.51 11.27
C MET A 53 1.29 9.83 11.36
N ALA A 54 0.87 9.37 12.53
CA ALA A 54 -0.45 8.78 12.72
C ALA A 54 -1.58 9.78 12.38
N LEU A 55 -1.44 11.05 12.74
CA LEU A 55 -2.39 12.10 12.34
C LEU A 55 -2.42 12.31 10.82
N CYS A 56 -1.27 12.28 10.14
CA CYS A 56 -1.22 12.32 8.68
C CYS A 56 -1.93 11.11 8.06
N VAL A 57 -1.74 9.93 8.63
CA VAL A 57 -2.41 8.69 8.18
C VAL A 57 -3.92 8.77 8.37
N ILE A 58 -4.40 9.36 9.49
CA ILE A 58 -5.84 9.65 9.70
C ILE A 58 -6.35 10.59 8.60
N TYR A 59 -5.63 11.67 8.32
CA TYR A 59 -6.02 12.61 7.27
C TYR A 59 -6.15 11.92 5.90
N ILE A 60 -5.15 11.11 5.51
CA ILE A 60 -5.18 10.33 4.26
C ILE A 60 -6.39 9.38 4.25
N GLY A 61 -6.63 8.67 5.35
CA GLY A 61 -7.79 7.79 5.47
C GLY A 61 -9.11 8.52 5.34
N ILE A 62 -9.27 9.69 5.99
CA ILE A 62 -10.49 10.50 5.91
C ILE A 62 -10.70 10.99 4.48
N THR A 63 -9.68 11.50 3.80
CA THR A 63 -9.82 12.01 2.43
C THR A 63 -10.25 10.92 1.45
N GLY A 64 -9.82 9.67 1.64
CA GLY A 64 -10.23 8.54 0.80
C GLY A 64 -11.62 7.97 1.12
N LEU A 65 -12.35 8.49 2.11
CA LEU A 65 -13.74 8.11 2.36
C LEU A 65 -14.75 8.83 1.44
N PHE A 66 -14.35 9.91 0.80
CA PHE A 66 -15.23 10.77 -0.02
C PHE A 66 -15.18 10.39 -1.51
N GLU A 67 -15.12 9.09 -1.81
CA GLU A 67 -15.20 8.59 -3.18
C GLU A 67 -16.65 8.61 -3.69
N GLU A 68 -16.84 9.05 -4.94
CA GLU A 68 -18.13 8.98 -5.61
C GLU A 68 -18.48 7.54 -6.00
N ASN A 69 -19.76 7.27 -6.27
CA ASN A 69 -20.28 5.95 -6.68
C ASN A 69 -20.05 4.82 -5.66
N THR A 70 -20.07 5.14 -4.38
CA THR A 70 -19.94 4.16 -3.31
C THR A 70 -21.32 3.65 -2.83
N ASN A 71 -21.35 2.40 -2.34
CA ASN A 71 -22.53 1.78 -1.77
C ASN A 71 -22.22 1.24 -0.37
N ILE A 72 -22.84 1.84 0.64
CA ILE A 72 -22.62 1.49 2.05
C ILE A 72 -22.92 0.01 2.36
N ILE A 73 -23.89 -0.59 1.66
CA ILE A 73 -24.24 -2.01 1.86
C ILE A 73 -23.09 -2.90 1.37
N ILE A 74 -22.50 -2.57 0.20
CA ILE A 74 -21.35 -3.30 -0.33
C ILE A 74 -20.16 -3.18 0.62
N ILE A 75 -19.92 -1.99 1.18
CA ILE A 75 -18.83 -1.75 2.13
C ILE A 75 -19.03 -2.61 3.40
N ILE A 76 -20.23 -2.58 4.00
CA ILE A 76 -20.54 -3.34 5.22
C ILE A 76 -20.38 -4.85 4.97
N LEU A 77 -20.97 -5.38 3.90
CA LEU A 77 -20.89 -6.80 3.57
C LEU A 77 -19.44 -7.22 3.28
N SER A 78 -18.70 -6.40 2.55
CA SER A 78 -17.29 -6.67 2.24
C SER A 78 -16.44 -6.71 3.50
N LEU A 79 -16.63 -5.77 4.43
CA LEU A 79 -15.92 -5.76 5.71
C LEU A 79 -16.27 -6.99 6.55
N ALA A 80 -17.55 -7.35 6.64
CA ALA A 80 -17.99 -8.51 7.41
C ALA A 80 -17.43 -9.82 6.85
N VAL A 81 -17.61 -10.06 5.55
CA VAL A 81 -17.14 -11.29 4.90
C VAL A 81 -15.60 -11.34 4.86
N GLY A 82 -14.97 -10.21 4.53
CA GLY A 82 -13.52 -10.11 4.48
C GLY A 82 -12.87 -10.34 5.83
N ALA A 83 -13.45 -9.82 6.91
CA ALA A 83 -12.99 -10.09 8.28
C ALA A 83 -13.05 -11.57 8.63
N VAL A 84 -14.15 -12.26 8.29
CA VAL A 84 -14.28 -13.70 8.53
C VAL A 84 -13.22 -14.47 7.75
N ILE A 85 -13.04 -14.18 6.46
CA ILE A 85 -12.04 -14.85 5.62
C ILE A 85 -10.63 -14.59 6.19
N GLY A 86 -10.30 -13.34 6.49
CA GLY A 86 -8.99 -12.97 6.99
C GLY A 86 -8.67 -13.54 8.37
N GLU A 87 -9.65 -13.61 9.28
CA GLU A 87 -9.45 -14.23 10.60
C GLU A 87 -9.29 -15.75 10.49
N LEU A 88 -10.01 -16.43 9.59
CA LEU A 88 -9.83 -17.86 9.33
C LEU A 88 -8.44 -18.20 8.78
N ILE A 89 -7.88 -17.30 7.95
CA ILE A 89 -6.52 -17.47 7.39
C ILE A 89 -5.45 -16.98 8.39
N ASP A 90 -5.85 -16.13 9.36
CA ASP A 90 -4.97 -15.42 10.32
C ASP A 90 -3.82 -14.67 9.62
N LEU A 91 -4.21 -13.79 8.69
CA LEU A 91 -3.27 -13.01 7.88
C LEU A 91 -2.37 -12.13 8.75
N ASP A 92 -2.92 -11.54 9.81
CA ASP A 92 -2.17 -10.69 10.73
C ASP A 92 -0.99 -11.45 11.36
N LYS A 93 -1.23 -12.66 11.85
CA LYS A 93 -0.18 -13.52 12.42
C LYS A 93 0.87 -13.92 11.36
N ARG A 94 0.43 -14.22 10.13
CA ARG A 94 1.36 -14.59 9.04
C ARG A 94 2.29 -13.44 8.69
N VAL A 95 1.75 -12.22 8.58
CA VAL A 95 2.54 -11.01 8.28
C VAL A 95 3.46 -10.65 9.45
N ASN A 96 2.96 -10.73 10.68
CA ASN A 96 3.79 -10.49 11.86
C ASN A 96 4.94 -11.52 11.96
N ASN A 97 4.68 -12.80 11.71
CA ASN A 97 5.72 -13.84 11.67
C ASN A 97 6.76 -13.58 10.56
N LEU A 98 6.33 -13.07 9.40
CA LEU A 98 7.24 -12.66 8.34
C LEU A 98 8.10 -11.48 8.79
N GLY A 99 7.50 -10.46 9.42
CA GLY A 99 8.19 -9.33 10.01
C GLY A 99 9.24 -9.76 11.04
N GLU A 100 8.90 -10.68 11.96
CA GLU A 100 9.84 -11.23 12.95
C GLU A 100 11.00 -12.00 12.30
N ARG A 101 10.74 -12.76 11.24
CA ARG A 101 11.82 -13.45 10.49
C ARG A 101 12.76 -12.44 9.83
N LEU A 102 12.23 -11.41 9.21
CA LEU A 102 13.02 -10.33 8.62
C LEU A 102 13.80 -9.57 9.70
N GLU A 103 13.19 -9.33 10.87
CA GLU A 103 13.87 -8.71 12.00
C GLU A 103 15.09 -9.53 12.46
N LYS A 104 14.98 -10.85 12.55
CA LYS A 104 16.10 -11.74 12.89
C LYS A 104 17.25 -11.67 11.87
N VAL A 105 16.91 -11.47 10.58
CA VAL A 105 17.93 -11.34 9.51
C VAL A 105 18.63 -9.99 9.55
N PHE A 106 17.88 -8.90 9.74
CA PHE A 106 18.41 -7.54 9.68
C PHE A 106 18.93 -7.01 11.01
N ASN A 107 18.50 -7.59 12.13
CA ASN A 107 18.76 -7.07 13.48
C ASN A 107 19.69 -7.99 14.30
N LYS A 108 20.83 -8.37 13.73
CA LYS A 108 21.87 -9.15 14.43
C LYS A 108 22.38 -8.47 15.72
N ASN A 109 22.13 -7.18 15.93
CA ASN A 109 22.67 -6.36 17.02
C ASN A 109 21.61 -5.89 18.03
N GLY A 110 20.43 -6.53 18.14
CA GLY A 110 19.52 -6.35 19.29
C GLY A 110 18.76 -5.02 19.35
N GLY A 111 18.56 -4.32 18.23
CA GLY A 111 17.71 -3.12 18.18
C GLY A 111 16.22 -3.47 18.13
N ASN A 112 15.43 -2.82 18.96
CA ASN A 112 13.98 -3.02 19.08
C ASN A 112 13.24 -2.32 17.93
N THR A 113 13.50 -2.74 16.67
CA THR A 113 12.85 -2.19 15.48
C THR A 113 11.67 -3.09 15.10
N LYS A 114 10.46 -2.58 15.28
CA LYS A 114 9.22 -3.24 14.85
C LYS A 114 9.11 -3.17 13.32
N ILE A 115 9.88 -4.02 12.64
CA ILE A 115 9.91 -4.09 11.17
C ILE A 115 8.52 -4.38 10.60
N ALA A 116 7.76 -5.25 11.27
CA ALA A 116 6.40 -5.60 10.88
C ALA A 116 5.48 -4.37 10.83
N ASP A 117 5.51 -3.52 11.87
CA ASP A 117 4.65 -2.32 11.94
C ASP A 117 4.94 -1.36 10.75
N GLY A 118 6.22 -1.12 10.45
CA GLY A 118 6.62 -0.29 9.32
C GLY A 118 6.23 -0.89 7.97
N PHE A 119 6.42 -2.19 7.82
CA PHE A 119 6.05 -2.92 6.60
C PHE A 119 4.54 -2.89 6.34
N VAL A 120 3.73 -3.21 7.36
CA VAL A 120 2.26 -3.23 7.25
C VAL A 120 1.73 -1.84 6.96
N THR A 121 2.17 -0.83 7.73
CA THR A 121 1.76 0.56 7.55
C THR A 121 2.02 1.05 6.14
N ALA A 122 3.25 0.92 5.67
CA ALA A 122 3.65 1.41 4.36
C ALA A 122 2.99 0.60 3.23
N THR A 123 2.86 -0.72 3.38
CA THR A 123 2.18 -1.55 2.37
C THR A 123 0.72 -1.13 2.20
N LEU A 124 -0.01 -0.94 3.30
CA LEU A 124 -1.39 -0.47 3.22
C LEU A 124 -1.47 0.93 2.58
N LEU A 125 -0.66 1.88 3.05
CA LEU A 125 -0.66 3.24 2.51
C LEU A 125 -0.34 3.32 1.02
N PHE A 126 0.63 2.52 0.55
CA PHE A 126 1.10 2.60 -0.83
C PHE A 126 0.30 1.70 -1.79
N CYS A 127 -0.28 0.59 -1.30
CA CYS A 127 -1.08 -0.31 -2.13
C CYS A 127 -2.56 0.07 -2.18
N VAL A 128 -3.08 0.75 -1.13
CA VAL A 128 -4.47 1.15 -1.02
C VAL A 128 -4.69 2.47 -1.75
N GLY A 129 -5.70 2.50 -2.60
CA GLY A 129 -6.13 3.72 -3.27
C GLY A 129 -6.34 3.56 -4.76
N ALA A 130 -7.29 4.33 -5.30
CA ALA A 130 -7.66 4.32 -6.70
C ALA A 130 -6.47 4.59 -7.64
N MET A 131 -5.51 5.45 -7.22
CA MET A 131 -4.34 5.78 -8.05
C MET A 131 -3.46 4.58 -8.39
N SER A 132 -3.27 3.61 -7.46
CA SER A 132 -2.49 2.40 -7.75
C SER A 132 -3.16 1.54 -8.80
N ILE A 133 -4.49 1.36 -8.70
CA ILE A 133 -5.26 0.49 -9.59
C ILE A 133 -5.44 1.16 -10.95
N VAL A 134 -6.03 2.36 -10.97
CA VAL A 134 -6.31 3.09 -12.21
C VAL A 134 -5.02 3.42 -12.95
N GLY A 135 -3.98 3.86 -12.24
CA GLY A 135 -2.67 4.14 -12.83
C GLY A 135 -2.02 2.90 -13.45
N SER A 136 -2.10 1.74 -12.78
CA SER A 136 -1.56 0.48 -13.30
C SER A 136 -2.36 -0.02 -14.51
N VAL A 137 -3.68 0.11 -14.50
CA VAL A 137 -4.54 -0.25 -15.65
C VAL A 137 -4.23 0.66 -16.85
N ASN A 138 -4.15 1.98 -16.65
CA ASN A 138 -3.81 2.93 -17.71
C ASN A 138 -2.41 2.65 -18.30
N SER A 139 -1.43 2.38 -17.41
CA SER A 139 -0.09 1.96 -17.82
C SER A 139 -0.12 0.72 -18.71
N GLY A 140 -0.93 -0.30 -18.34
CA GLY A 140 -0.98 -1.57 -19.07
C GLY A 140 -1.76 -1.48 -20.39
N ILE A 141 -2.84 -0.69 -20.47
CA ILE A 141 -3.69 -0.58 -21.67
C ILE A 141 -3.12 0.44 -22.66
N SER A 142 -2.87 1.67 -22.20
CA SER A 142 -2.52 2.81 -23.04
C SER A 142 -1.04 3.19 -22.98
N GLY A 143 -0.26 2.64 -22.04
CA GLY A 143 1.11 3.08 -21.78
C GLY A 143 1.20 4.41 -21.02
N ASP A 144 0.07 4.97 -20.56
CA ASP A 144 0.04 6.21 -19.79
C ASP A 144 0.46 5.95 -18.33
N ASN A 145 1.64 6.43 -17.97
CA ASN A 145 2.22 6.31 -16.64
C ASN A 145 2.08 7.57 -15.78
N SER A 146 1.40 8.60 -16.24
CA SER A 146 1.33 9.91 -15.57
C SER A 146 0.83 9.81 -14.13
N THR A 147 -0.22 9.02 -13.90
CA THR A 147 -0.79 8.75 -12.57
C THR A 147 0.20 8.01 -11.66
N LEU A 148 0.88 6.97 -12.17
CA LEU A 148 1.88 6.24 -11.39
C LEU A 148 3.12 7.08 -11.09
N TYR A 149 3.55 7.97 -11.99
CA TYR A 149 4.67 8.88 -11.73
C TYR A 149 4.33 9.88 -10.62
N SER A 150 3.13 10.48 -10.67
CA SER A 150 2.67 11.38 -9.62
C SER A 150 2.60 10.67 -8.27
N LYS A 151 2.03 9.44 -8.25
CA LYS A 151 1.99 8.59 -7.07
C LYS A 151 3.38 8.24 -6.56
N SER A 152 4.31 7.89 -7.44
CA SER A 152 5.68 7.52 -7.05
C SER A 152 6.40 8.64 -6.30
N ILE A 153 6.16 9.90 -6.67
CA ILE A 153 6.72 11.06 -5.96
C ILE A 153 6.10 11.16 -4.56
N ILE A 154 4.78 11.00 -4.46
CA ILE A 154 4.05 11.03 -3.17
C ILE A 154 4.55 9.90 -2.27
N ASP A 155 4.66 8.68 -2.81
CA ASP A 155 5.13 7.51 -2.07
C ASP A 155 6.59 7.67 -1.62
N CYS A 156 7.46 8.28 -2.43
CA CYS A 156 8.84 8.57 -2.08
C CYS A 156 8.95 9.50 -0.86
N VAL A 157 8.22 10.61 -0.88
CA VAL A 157 8.19 11.58 0.23
C VAL A 157 7.61 10.93 1.48
N SER A 158 6.53 10.17 1.33
CA SER A 158 5.89 9.44 2.42
C SER A 158 6.83 8.36 2.98
N ALA A 159 7.51 7.59 2.11
CA ALA A 159 8.48 6.59 2.51
C ALA A 159 9.65 7.19 3.31
N MET A 160 10.14 8.36 2.91
CA MET A 160 11.18 9.08 3.65
C MET A 160 10.69 9.45 5.05
N ALA A 161 9.50 10.03 5.16
CA ALA A 161 8.91 10.44 6.43
C ALA A 161 8.61 9.23 7.34
N PHE A 162 7.98 8.17 6.82
CA PHE A 162 7.64 6.98 7.59
C PHE A 162 8.88 6.19 8.00
N THR A 163 9.90 6.07 7.14
CA THR A 163 11.11 5.33 7.46
C THR A 163 11.91 6.00 8.58
N SER A 164 11.91 7.32 8.67
CA SER A 164 12.56 8.04 9.77
C SER A 164 11.96 7.65 11.14
N SER A 165 10.68 7.32 11.19
CA SER A 165 9.93 6.98 12.39
C SER A 165 9.80 5.46 12.61
N LEU A 166 9.36 4.71 11.59
CA LEU A 166 9.06 3.27 11.65
C LEU A 166 10.27 2.40 11.27
N GLY A 167 11.27 2.96 10.61
CA GLY A 167 12.51 2.26 10.28
C GLY A 167 12.43 1.45 8.99
N ILE A 168 13.34 0.48 8.85
CA ILE A 168 13.61 -0.25 7.60
C ILE A 168 12.41 -1.06 7.09
N GLY A 169 11.43 -1.37 7.93
CA GLY A 169 10.21 -2.07 7.52
C GLY A 169 9.46 -1.36 6.39
N VAL A 170 9.49 -0.03 6.37
CA VAL A 170 8.89 0.78 5.30
C VAL A 170 9.53 0.50 3.94
N MET A 171 10.85 0.36 3.87
CA MET A 171 11.55 0.05 2.62
C MET A 171 11.11 -1.29 2.03
N LEU A 172 10.76 -2.27 2.88
CA LEU A 172 10.31 -3.59 2.42
C LEU A 172 8.93 -3.54 1.75
N SER A 173 8.13 -2.49 1.99
CA SER A 173 6.85 -2.31 1.31
C SER A 173 6.97 -2.06 -0.20
N ALA A 174 8.15 -1.69 -0.69
CA ALA A 174 8.41 -1.57 -2.12
C ALA A 174 8.10 -2.87 -2.88
N PHE A 175 8.35 -4.05 -2.25
CA PHE A 175 8.08 -5.34 -2.89
C PHE A 175 6.58 -5.61 -3.10
N PRO A 176 5.68 -5.54 -2.10
CA PRO A 176 4.25 -5.68 -2.36
C PRO A 176 3.71 -4.60 -3.31
N VAL A 177 4.27 -3.38 -3.30
CA VAL A 177 3.87 -2.32 -4.23
C VAL A 177 4.17 -2.73 -5.68
N ILE A 178 5.40 -3.14 -6.00
CA ILE A 178 5.74 -3.56 -7.37
C ILE A 178 4.99 -4.82 -7.79
N ILE A 179 4.75 -5.76 -6.87
CA ILE A 179 3.96 -6.96 -7.16
C ILE A 179 2.52 -6.57 -7.50
N LEU A 180 1.89 -5.68 -6.72
CA LEU A 180 0.52 -5.24 -6.97
C LEU A 180 0.42 -4.45 -8.28
N GLU A 181 1.15 -3.33 -8.38
CA GLU A 181 1.09 -2.43 -9.54
C GLU A 181 1.58 -3.12 -10.82
N GLY A 182 2.66 -3.90 -10.74
CA GLY A 182 3.19 -4.65 -11.86
C GLY A 182 2.26 -5.75 -12.33
N SER A 183 1.62 -6.50 -11.41
CA SER A 183 0.65 -7.53 -11.78
C SER A 183 -0.60 -6.95 -12.43
N ILE A 184 -1.12 -5.83 -11.91
CA ILE A 184 -2.25 -5.13 -12.52
C ILE A 184 -1.87 -4.61 -13.90
N THR A 185 -0.69 -4.02 -14.07
CA THR A 185 -0.19 -3.53 -15.36
C THR A 185 -0.08 -4.67 -16.38
N LEU A 186 0.48 -5.83 -15.99
CA LEU A 186 0.60 -7.00 -16.86
C LEU A 186 -0.75 -7.60 -17.25
N LEU A 187 -1.67 -7.64 -16.32
CA LEU A 187 -2.98 -8.26 -16.50
C LEU A 187 -4.07 -7.24 -16.86
N ALA A 188 -3.70 -5.99 -17.17
CA ALA A 188 -4.63 -4.88 -17.36
C ALA A 188 -5.74 -5.19 -18.38
N ALA A 189 -5.40 -5.81 -19.52
CA ALA A 189 -6.38 -6.18 -20.54
C ALA A 189 -7.42 -7.22 -20.07
N VAL A 190 -7.03 -8.09 -19.12
CA VAL A 190 -7.92 -9.14 -18.57
C VAL A 190 -8.73 -8.59 -17.37
N ILE A 191 -8.10 -7.74 -16.56
CA ILE A 191 -8.70 -7.24 -15.32
C ILE A 191 -9.62 -6.03 -15.58
N SER A 192 -9.29 -5.20 -16.57
CA SER A 192 -10.02 -3.96 -16.88
C SER A 192 -11.55 -4.14 -16.99
N PRO A 193 -12.10 -5.19 -17.62
CA PRO A 193 -13.56 -5.37 -17.68
C PRO A 193 -14.21 -5.63 -16.31
N VAL A 194 -13.45 -6.15 -15.34
CA VAL A 194 -13.93 -6.46 -13.98
C VAL A 194 -13.81 -5.26 -13.04
N LEU A 195 -12.90 -4.33 -13.36
CA LEU A 195 -12.64 -3.14 -12.57
C LEU A 195 -13.65 -2.03 -12.89
N THR A 196 -14.86 -2.16 -12.38
CA THR A 196 -15.86 -1.10 -12.49
C THR A 196 -15.51 0.09 -11.63
N ALA A 197 -15.93 1.30 -12.03
CA ALA A 197 -15.70 2.52 -11.24
C ALA A 197 -16.27 2.39 -9.82
N ALA A 198 -17.46 1.79 -9.67
CA ALA A 198 -18.07 1.52 -8.38
C ALA A 198 -17.27 0.50 -7.55
N GLY A 199 -16.74 -0.55 -8.17
CA GLY A 199 -15.88 -1.54 -7.51
C GLY A 199 -14.61 -0.91 -6.94
N ILE A 200 -13.93 -0.09 -7.73
CA ILE A 200 -12.72 0.64 -7.32
C ILE A 200 -13.04 1.63 -6.21
N ALA A 201 -14.13 2.41 -6.32
CA ALA A 201 -14.53 3.38 -5.31
C ALA A 201 -14.82 2.70 -3.96
N ASN A 202 -15.64 1.63 -3.95
CA ASN A 202 -15.92 0.87 -2.72
C ASN A 202 -14.66 0.24 -2.11
N MET A 203 -13.76 -0.31 -2.95
CA MET A 203 -12.48 -0.83 -2.50
C MET A 203 -11.60 0.26 -1.86
N SER A 204 -11.55 1.45 -2.47
CA SER A 204 -10.80 2.61 -1.97
C SER A 204 -11.31 3.06 -0.60
N VAL A 205 -12.64 3.13 -0.41
CA VAL A 205 -13.26 3.45 0.88
C VAL A 205 -12.93 2.41 1.95
N ILE A 206 -13.03 1.12 1.63
CA ILE A 206 -12.65 0.05 2.58
C ILE A 206 -11.20 0.20 2.98
N GLY A 207 -10.30 0.38 2.02
CA GLY A 207 -8.88 0.60 2.31
C GLY A 207 -8.63 1.83 3.18
N SER A 208 -9.38 2.91 2.94
CA SER A 208 -9.31 4.13 3.75
C SER A 208 -9.74 3.90 5.20
N LEU A 209 -10.79 3.08 5.42
CA LEU A 209 -11.17 2.64 6.76
C LEU A 209 -10.06 1.83 7.45
N LEU A 210 -9.38 0.95 6.70
CA LEU A 210 -8.25 0.18 7.23
C LEU A 210 -7.05 1.07 7.57
N ILE A 211 -6.80 2.11 6.79
CA ILE A 211 -5.77 3.12 7.04
C ILE A 211 -6.08 3.89 8.33
N ILE A 212 -7.34 4.27 8.57
CA ILE A 212 -7.75 4.90 9.83
C ILE A 212 -7.57 3.94 11.01
N ALA A 213 -7.99 2.68 10.88
CA ALA A 213 -7.78 1.67 11.92
C ALA A 213 -6.29 1.48 12.26
N LEU A 214 -5.43 1.49 11.23
CA LEU A 214 -3.98 1.43 11.40
C LEU A 214 -3.45 2.64 12.18
N ALA A 215 -3.91 3.84 11.86
CA ALA A 215 -3.50 5.06 12.55
C ALA A 215 -3.91 5.06 14.03
N LEU A 216 -5.11 4.53 14.34
CA LEU A 216 -5.55 4.34 15.72
C LEU A 216 -4.64 3.36 16.49
N ASN A 217 -4.19 2.28 15.82
CA ASN A 217 -3.19 1.37 16.38
C ASN A 217 -1.85 2.07 16.61
N MET A 218 -1.39 2.92 15.68
CA MET A 218 -0.14 3.69 15.81
C MET A 218 -0.17 4.65 17.01
N LEU A 219 -1.33 5.23 17.30
CA LEU A 219 -1.56 6.08 18.48
C LEU A 219 -1.70 5.25 19.79
N GLY A 220 -1.75 3.93 19.70
CA GLY A 220 -1.95 3.04 20.83
C GLY A 220 -3.37 3.04 21.40
N LEU A 221 -4.34 3.58 20.66
CA LEU A 221 -5.75 3.66 21.05
C LEU A 221 -6.50 2.34 20.84
N THR A 222 -6.07 1.54 19.85
CA THR A 222 -6.67 0.25 19.51
C THR A 222 -5.61 -0.82 19.24
N LYS A 223 -6.08 -2.06 19.04
CA LYS A 223 -5.27 -3.22 18.64
C LYS A 223 -6.01 -4.02 17.57
N ILE A 224 -6.52 -3.34 16.55
CA ILE A 224 -7.25 -3.95 15.45
C ILE A 224 -6.26 -4.73 14.57
N LYS A 225 -6.55 -5.99 14.29
CA LYS A 225 -5.78 -6.83 13.35
C LYS A 225 -6.07 -6.41 11.90
N VAL A 226 -5.53 -5.27 11.48
CA VAL A 226 -5.87 -4.64 10.20
C VAL A 226 -5.62 -5.57 9.01
N MET A 227 -4.58 -6.41 9.08
CA MET A 227 -4.24 -7.35 8.01
C MET A 227 -5.34 -8.38 7.76
N ASN A 228 -6.14 -8.75 8.77
CA ASN A 228 -7.25 -9.69 8.61
C ASN A 228 -8.44 -9.08 7.84
N TYR A 229 -8.44 -7.77 7.61
CA TYR A 229 -9.45 -7.10 6.78
C TYR A 229 -9.02 -6.92 5.31
N ILE A 230 -7.78 -7.26 4.93
CA ILE A 230 -7.32 -7.12 3.53
C ILE A 230 -8.23 -7.82 2.52
N PRO A 231 -8.76 -9.04 2.76
CA PRO A 231 -9.67 -9.67 1.82
C PRO A 231 -10.93 -8.84 1.54
N ALA A 232 -11.37 -8.01 2.50
CA ALA A 232 -12.52 -7.13 2.31
C ALA A 232 -12.35 -6.14 1.13
N MET A 233 -11.11 -5.74 0.83
CA MET A 233 -10.84 -4.82 -0.28
C MET A 233 -11.11 -5.43 -1.65
N LEU A 234 -10.99 -6.76 -1.78
CA LEU A 234 -11.18 -7.45 -3.06
C LEU A 234 -12.65 -7.79 -3.34
N ILE A 235 -13.49 -7.88 -2.30
CA ILE A 235 -14.89 -8.28 -2.42
C ILE A 235 -15.70 -7.32 -3.28
N PRO A 236 -15.59 -5.96 -3.16
CA PRO A 236 -16.33 -5.03 -4.01
C PRO A 236 -16.06 -5.20 -5.50
N LEU A 237 -14.84 -5.58 -5.87
CA LEU A 237 -14.48 -5.80 -7.27
C LEU A 237 -15.30 -6.94 -7.87
N VAL A 238 -15.52 -8.01 -7.08
CA VAL A 238 -16.34 -9.15 -7.48
C VAL A 238 -17.83 -8.78 -7.43
N MET A 239 -18.29 -8.15 -6.35
CA MET A 239 -19.72 -7.81 -6.17
C MET A 239 -20.21 -6.83 -7.24
N CYS A 240 -19.45 -5.76 -7.53
CA CYS A 240 -19.83 -4.76 -8.52
C CYS A 240 -19.70 -5.25 -9.97
N PHE A 241 -19.10 -6.40 -10.21
CA PHE A 241 -19.09 -7.04 -11.52
C PHE A 241 -20.41 -7.78 -11.81
N PHE A 242 -21.09 -8.26 -10.76
CA PHE A 242 -22.33 -9.03 -10.90
C PHE A 242 -23.62 -8.20 -10.70
N ILE A 243 -23.50 -6.96 -10.25
CA ILE A 243 -24.61 -6.01 -10.05
C ILE A 243 -24.54 -4.92 -11.11
#